data_ff0c515b7ec95da811384e27df06d66b
#
_entry.id   ff0c515b7ec95da811384e27df06d66b
#
_cell.length_a   1.000
_cell.length_b   1.000
_cell.length_c   1.000
_cell.angle_alpha   90.00
_cell.angle_beta   90.00
_cell.angle_gamma   90.00
#
_symmetry.space_group_name_H-M   'P 1'
#
loop_
_entity.id
_entity.type
_entity.pdbx_description
1 polymer ?
#
loop_
_entity_poly.entity_id
_entity_poly.type
_entity_poly.pdbx_seq_one_letter_code
_entity_poly.pdbx_strand_id
1 'polypeptide(L)'
;MKRSGMPNFHAQLKIIRRLIILLTSIMVLVLAGTFIFSMNDEAIGRGTVEGLRSYDMKSSVQSRIKKIYFHDGDTVKAGTVMLELDSSALDDAVDNVRNAIRALEAERDVKIAELEVLKHDPLPAEYRHTKIALEESRLRLASSQGEFEAYRALRERGVIAELDFKRHEMEVARNKMELEKLEADYAKLTGGLAEKILARAEAEINLLKVRIAGKQEELRALEHRLREYRFLAPEDGVISYIPTKLGTYVEPGQSLIQFAAGRERKFIAYIDEVEIFKIEEGQPVRISSSQYSIYEYGYFAGEVMYISELPQERAGRVYYPVFIRVTNEPQPLRLGSSGEARISTGRDRIIRTILGTNKKR
;
A
#
# COMPACT_ATOMS: atom_id res chain seq x y z
N MET A 1 13.26 -90.96 73.38
CA MET A 1 14.31 -90.62 72.42
C MET A 1 13.64 -90.32 71.11
N LYS A 2 13.52 -89.01 70.74
CA LYS A 2 13.01 -88.55 69.42
C LYS A 2 14.20 -88.14 68.56
N ARG A 3 14.45 -88.90 67.45
CA ARG A 3 15.44 -88.54 66.43
C ARG A 3 14.91 -87.32 65.64
N SER A 4 15.61 -86.26 65.75
CA SER A 4 15.39 -85.09 64.91
C SER A 4 15.87 -85.38 63.48
N GLY A 5 14.95 -85.38 62.50
CA GLY A 5 15.28 -85.50 61.07
C GLY A 5 16.07 -84.35 60.62
N MET A 6 17.25 -84.54 60.01
CA MET A 6 18.03 -83.52 59.29
C MET A 6 17.24 -83.03 58.10
N PRO A 7 17.16 -81.76 57.88
CA PRO A 7 16.48 -81.21 56.67
C PRO A 7 17.24 -81.62 55.40
N ASN A 8 16.50 -82.14 54.37
CA ASN A 8 17.02 -82.56 53.09
C ASN A 8 17.70 -81.41 52.34
N PHE A 9 19.00 -81.24 52.56
CA PHE A 9 19.85 -80.18 51.97
C PHE A 9 19.77 -80.17 50.43
N HIS A 10 19.62 -81.29 49.75
CA HIS A 10 19.43 -81.43 48.30
C HIS A 10 18.08 -80.94 47.80
N ALA A 11 17.02 -80.93 48.59
CA ALA A 11 15.72 -80.37 48.18
C ALA A 11 15.71 -78.89 48.31
N GLN A 12 16.37 -78.31 49.30
CA GLN A 12 16.53 -76.87 49.47
C GLN A 12 17.41 -76.27 48.35
N LEU A 13 18.50 -76.92 47.96
CA LEU A 13 19.35 -76.49 46.82
C LEU A 13 18.59 -76.48 45.46
N LYS A 14 17.70 -77.46 45.24
CA LYS A 14 16.84 -77.49 44.03
C LYS A 14 15.83 -76.36 44.02
N ILE A 15 15.25 -75.98 45.14
CA ILE A 15 14.31 -74.84 45.25
C ILE A 15 15.04 -73.54 45.06
N ILE A 16 16.20 -73.36 45.68
CA ILE A 16 17.03 -72.14 45.49
C ILE A 16 17.48 -72.02 44.08
N ARG A 17 17.93 -73.12 43.43
CA ARG A 17 18.31 -73.04 41.97
C ARG A 17 17.13 -72.72 41.08
N ARG A 18 15.94 -73.24 41.31
CA ARG A 18 14.71 -72.88 40.57
C ARG A 18 14.32 -71.45 40.82
N LEU A 19 14.48 -70.90 41.98
CA LEU A 19 14.17 -69.52 42.36
C LEU A 19 15.16 -68.55 41.68
N ILE A 20 16.45 -68.92 41.63
CA ILE A 20 17.48 -68.15 40.91
C ILE A 20 17.20 -68.17 39.42
N ILE A 21 16.84 -69.31 38.82
CA ILE A 21 16.50 -69.37 37.37
C ILE A 21 15.27 -68.56 37.06
N LEU A 22 14.26 -68.57 37.92
CA LEU A 22 13.03 -67.80 37.76
C LEU A 22 13.34 -66.27 37.85
N LEU A 23 14.15 -65.87 38.82
CA LEU A 23 14.55 -64.54 39.07
C LEU A 23 15.42 -63.97 37.90
N THR A 24 16.36 -64.79 37.40
CA THR A 24 17.17 -64.42 36.20
C THR A 24 16.32 -64.33 34.92
N SER A 25 15.34 -65.26 34.78
CA SER A 25 14.40 -65.22 33.65
C SER A 25 13.53 -63.97 33.67
N ILE A 26 12.99 -63.57 34.84
CA ILE A 26 12.23 -62.30 34.99
C ILE A 26 13.12 -61.14 34.73
N MET A 27 14.36 -61.09 35.19
CA MET A 27 15.31 -60.00 34.94
C MET A 27 15.65 -59.92 33.48
N VAL A 28 15.84 -61.01 32.76
CA VAL A 28 16.05 -61.01 31.30
C VAL A 28 14.80 -60.50 30.54
N LEU A 29 13.62 -60.90 31.01
CA LEU A 29 12.34 -60.49 30.41
C LEU A 29 12.07 -59.02 30.62
N VAL A 30 12.40 -58.41 31.74
CA VAL A 30 12.35 -57.01 32.07
C VAL A 30 13.37 -56.26 31.22
N LEU A 31 14.61 -56.76 31.13
CA LEU A 31 15.65 -56.15 30.24
C LEU A 31 15.24 -56.20 28.77
N ALA A 32 14.69 -57.30 28.27
CA ALA A 32 14.15 -57.43 26.94
C ALA A 32 13.00 -56.44 26.69
N GLY A 33 12.12 -56.24 27.70
CA GLY A 33 11.05 -55.27 27.69
C GLY A 33 11.57 -53.83 27.51
N THR A 34 12.65 -53.46 28.23
CA THR A 34 13.24 -52.09 28.07
C THR A 34 13.87 -51.85 26.70
N PHE A 35 14.21 -52.89 25.94
CA PHE A 35 14.67 -52.82 24.57
C PHE A 35 13.53 -52.69 23.54
N ILE A 36 12.39 -53.29 23.82
CA ILE A 36 11.24 -53.36 22.90
C ILE A 36 10.34 -52.13 23.10
N PHE A 37 10.14 -51.68 24.34
CA PHE A 37 9.29 -50.53 24.64
C PHE A 37 10.04 -49.22 24.40
N SER A 38 9.49 -48.38 23.50
CA SER A 38 9.96 -47.00 23.27
C SER A 38 9.03 -46.02 23.99
N MET A 39 9.62 -45.06 24.62
CA MET A 39 8.90 -43.94 25.23
C MET A 39 8.98 -42.74 24.28
N ASN A 40 7.86 -42.07 24.04
CA ASN A 40 7.89 -40.80 23.26
C ASN A 40 8.58 -39.74 24.11
N ASP A 41 9.64 -39.19 23.61
CA ASP A 41 10.28 -38.01 24.21
C ASP A 41 9.52 -36.74 23.72
N GLU A 42 9.16 -35.88 24.66
CA GLU A 42 8.38 -34.68 24.38
C GLU A 42 9.08 -33.47 25.01
N ALA A 43 9.31 -32.44 24.25
CA ALA A 43 9.70 -31.13 24.75
C ALA A 43 8.43 -30.35 25.11
N ILE A 44 8.40 -29.74 26.28
CA ILE A 44 7.22 -29.05 26.80
C ILE A 44 7.50 -27.56 26.89
N GLY A 45 6.63 -26.74 26.31
CA GLY A 45 6.70 -25.28 26.40
C GLY A 45 5.36 -24.67 26.70
N ARG A 46 5.37 -23.64 27.54
CA ARG A 46 4.20 -22.77 27.73
C ARG A 46 4.21 -21.64 26.75
N GLY A 47 3.03 -21.22 26.32
CA GLY A 47 2.95 -20.17 25.29
C GLY A 47 1.59 -19.56 25.16
N THR A 48 1.44 -18.78 24.08
CA THR A 48 0.21 -18.05 23.77
C THR A 48 -0.18 -18.24 22.32
N VAL A 49 -1.49 -18.14 22.07
CA VAL A 49 -2.08 -18.18 20.74
C VAL A 49 -2.01 -16.79 20.12
N GLU A 50 -1.47 -16.69 18.90
CA GLU A 50 -1.47 -15.48 18.11
C GLU A 50 -2.05 -15.73 16.70
N GLY A 51 -2.41 -14.67 15.99
CA GLY A 51 -2.69 -14.77 14.55
C GLY A 51 -1.44 -15.19 13.78
N LEU A 52 -1.58 -16.01 12.75
CA LEU A 52 -0.44 -16.42 11.94
C LEU A 52 0.28 -15.20 11.33
N ARG A 53 -0.49 -14.23 10.84
CA ARG A 53 0.00 -12.92 10.41
C ARG A 53 -0.60 -11.85 11.33
N SER A 54 0.25 -11.06 11.97
CA SER A 54 -0.16 -9.96 12.83
C SER A 54 0.46 -8.66 12.36
N TYR A 55 -0.33 -7.61 12.36
CA TYR A 55 0.08 -6.25 12.01
C TYR A 55 -0.03 -5.36 13.25
N ASP A 56 1.04 -4.67 13.56
CA ASP A 56 1.03 -3.57 14.53
C ASP A 56 0.93 -2.25 13.76
N MET A 57 -0.28 -1.74 13.66
CA MET A 57 -0.57 -0.51 12.90
C MET A 57 -0.24 0.70 13.76
N LYS A 58 0.80 1.42 13.35
CA LYS A 58 1.33 2.57 14.07
C LYS A 58 0.97 3.87 13.38
N SER A 59 0.80 4.94 14.14
CA SER A 59 0.63 6.27 13.57
C SER A 59 1.91 6.73 12.88
N SER A 60 1.78 7.30 11.68
CA SER A 60 2.86 8.03 10.98
C SER A 60 2.81 9.53 11.27
N VAL A 61 1.71 10.00 11.83
CA VAL A 61 1.43 11.42 12.05
C VAL A 61 1.05 11.70 13.50
N GLN A 62 1.28 12.94 13.90
CA GLN A 62 0.82 13.45 15.20
C GLN A 62 -0.60 14.00 15.03
N SER A 63 -1.59 13.41 15.70
CA SER A 63 -2.97 13.86 15.64
C SER A 63 -3.79 13.32 16.82
N ARG A 64 -5.09 13.70 16.87
CA ARG A 64 -6.04 13.18 17.84
C ARG A 64 -6.89 12.08 17.20
N ILE A 65 -7.23 11.05 17.98
CA ILE A 65 -8.18 10.03 17.53
C ILE A 65 -9.58 10.64 17.43
N LYS A 66 -10.11 10.70 16.19
CA LYS A 66 -11.43 11.23 15.87
C LYS A 66 -12.52 10.19 16.05
N LYS A 67 -12.25 8.95 15.61
CA LYS A 67 -13.24 7.87 15.68
C LYS A 67 -12.58 6.50 15.70
N ILE A 68 -13.16 5.59 16.49
CA ILE A 68 -12.85 4.17 16.52
C ILE A 68 -14.16 3.46 16.15
N TYR A 69 -14.12 2.61 15.13
CA TYR A 69 -15.33 1.97 14.56
C TYR A 69 -15.58 0.58 15.13
N PHE A 70 -14.59 -0.05 15.74
CA PHE A 70 -14.59 -1.44 16.19
C PHE A 70 -14.03 -1.56 17.60
N HIS A 71 -14.21 -2.76 18.19
CA HIS A 71 -13.70 -3.11 19.51
C HIS A 71 -12.71 -4.29 19.40
N ASP A 72 -12.04 -4.57 20.50
CA ASP A 72 -11.18 -5.74 20.62
C ASP A 72 -11.99 -7.03 20.39
N GLY A 73 -11.50 -7.90 19.52
CA GLY A 73 -12.16 -9.15 19.13
C GLY A 73 -13.10 -9.07 17.93
N ASP A 74 -13.38 -7.88 17.40
CA ASP A 74 -14.24 -7.71 16.22
C ASP A 74 -13.58 -8.26 14.95
N THR A 75 -14.39 -8.91 14.11
CA THR A 75 -13.97 -9.37 12.78
C THR A 75 -14.19 -8.27 11.76
N VAL A 76 -13.17 -8.00 10.94
CA VAL A 76 -13.16 -6.91 9.96
C VAL A 76 -12.77 -7.45 8.59
N LYS A 77 -13.38 -6.92 7.53
CA LYS A 77 -13.04 -7.23 6.13
C LYS A 77 -11.94 -6.30 5.62
N ALA A 78 -11.16 -6.79 4.66
CA ALA A 78 -10.17 -5.99 3.93
C ALA A 78 -10.74 -4.65 3.44
N GLY A 79 -9.97 -3.57 3.58
CA GLY A 79 -10.34 -2.23 3.15
C GLY A 79 -11.35 -1.50 4.05
N THR A 80 -11.84 -2.11 5.13
CA THR A 80 -12.73 -1.43 6.07
C THR A 80 -11.94 -0.47 6.95
N VAL A 81 -12.47 0.75 7.15
CA VAL A 81 -11.86 1.74 8.05
C VAL A 81 -12.09 1.31 9.50
N MET A 82 -11.00 1.10 10.23
CA MET A 82 -11.05 0.70 11.64
C MET A 82 -10.93 1.88 12.61
N LEU A 83 -10.10 2.86 12.27
CA LEU A 83 -9.84 4.04 13.08
C LEU A 83 -9.57 5.25 12.18
N GLU A 84 -10.04 6.41 12.59
CA GLU A 84 -9.75 7.70 11.95
C GLU A 84 -9.11 8.66 12.94
N LEU A 85 -8.06 9.33 12.47
CA LEU A 85 -7.45 10.48 13.14
C LEU A 85 -8.13 11.78 12.69
N ASP A 86 -7.97 12.83 13.46
CA ASP A 86 -8.50 14.15 13.12
C ASP A 86 -7.66 14.78 12.00
N SER A 87 -8.25 14.86 10.81
CA SER A 87 -7.67 15.42 9.59
C SER A 87 -8.23 16.79 9.22
N SER A 88 -9.00 17.43 10.11
CA SER A 88 -9.76 18.65 9.78
C SER A 88 -8.92 19.75 9.12
N ALA A 89 -7.71 20.03 9.66
CA ALA A 89 -6.82 21.03 9.08
C ALA A 89 -6.31 20.63 7.68
N LEU A 90 -6.15 19.33 7.42
CA LEU A 90 -5.71 18.82 6.13
C LEU A 90 -6.87 18.79 5.13
N ASP A 91 -8.08 18.48 5.58
CA ASP A 91 -9.30 18.56 4.77
C ASP A 91 -9.53 20.01 4.31
N ASP A 92 -9.40 21.00 5.21
CA ASP A 92 -9.46 22.43 4.86
C ASP A 92 -8.38 22.81 3.81
N ALA A 93 -7.16 22.32 3.96
CA ALA A 93 -6.10 22.57 2.99
C ALA A 93 -6.40 21.96 1.61
N VAL A 94 -6.95 20.76 1.57
CA VAL A 94 -7.43 20.10 0.33
C VAL A 94 -8.49 20.95 -0.35
N ASP A 95 -9.49 21.41 0.40
CA ASP A 95 -10.57 22.22 -0.15
C ASP A 95 -10.08 23.60 -0.66
N ASN A 96 -9.14 24.21 0.04
CA ASN A 96 -8.51 25.46 -0.40
C ASN A 96 -7.78 25.29 -1.73
N VAL A 97 -7.00 24.21 -1.89
CA VAL A 97 -6.30 23.93 -3.15
C VAL A 97 -7.28 23.60 -4.27
N ARG A 98 -8.34 22.83 -4.01
CA ARG A 98 -9.41 22.57 -4.99
C ARG A 98 -10.09 23.85 -5.47
N ASN A 99 -10.39 24.77 -4.56
CA ASN A 99 -10.97 26.06 -4.91
C ASN A 99 -10.00 26.91 -5.74
N ALA A 100 -8.71 26.90 -5.40
CA ALA A 100 -7.69 27.58 -6.20
C ALA A 100 -7.58 27.00 -7.63
N ILE A 101 -7.66 25.68 -7.79
CA ILE A 101 -7.69 25.03 -9.10
C ILE A 101 -8.91 25.51 -9.91
N ARG A 102 -10.10 25.50 -9.32
CA ARG A 102 -11.33 25.96 -10.00
C ARG A 102 -11.24 27.42 -10.45
N ALA A 103 -10.65 28.29 -9.61
CA ALA A 103 -10.45 29.69 -9.95
C ALA A 103 -9.48 29.85 -11.15
N LEU A 104 -8.37 29.13 -11.17
CA LEU A 104 -7.42 29.14 -12.28
C LEU A 104 -8.01 28.54 -13.57
N GLU A 105 -8.84 27.51 -13.46
CA GLU A 105 -9.55 26.92 -14.60
C GLU A 105 -10.53 27.92 -15.21
N ALA A 106 -11.31 28.62 -14.37
CA ALA A 106 -12.21 29.67 -14.84
C ALA A 106 -11.45 30.83 -15.52
N GLU A 107 -10.30 31.25 -14.94
CA GLU A 107 -9.44 32.27 -15.56
C GLU A 107 -8.91 31.82 -16.93
N ARG A 108 -8.42 30.57 -17.03
CA ARG A 108 -7.98 29.94 -18.27
C ARG A 108 -9.09 29.97 -19.32
N ASP A 109 -10.32 29.60 -18.95
CA ASP A 109 -11.44 29.49 -19.87
C ASP A 109 -11.84 30.90 -20.41
N VAL A 110 -11.77 31.93 -19.57
CA VAL A 110 -11.92 33.33 -20.00
C VAL A 110 -10.82 33.70 -21.01
N LYS A 111 -9.56 33.35 -20.74
CA LYS A 111 -8.44 33.62 -21.67
C LYS A 111 -8.57 32.85 -22.98
N ILE A 112 -9.10 31.65 -22.97
CA ILE A 112 -9.41 30.88 -24.19
C ILE A 112 -10.48 31.62 -25.01
N ALA A 113 -11.56 32.11 -24.39
CA ALA A 113 -12.60 32.87 -25.05
C ALA A 113 -12.05 34.20 -25.65
N GLU A 114 -11.19 34.89 -24.90
CA GLU A 114 -10.50 36.09 -25.41
C GLU A 114 -9.64 35.76 -26.63
N LEU A 115 -8.89 34.66 -26.63
CA LEU A 115 -8.08 34.21 -27.75
C LEU A 115 -8.94 33.92 -28.99
N GLU A 116 -10.11 33.31 -28.85
CA GLU A 116 -11.00 33.06 -29.99
C GLU A 116 -11.50 34.37 -30.62
N VAL A 117 -11.79 35.40 -29.82
CA VAL A 117 -12.12 36.74 -30.33
C VAL A 117 -10.92 37.34 -31.05
N LEU A 118 -9.72 37.28 -30.49
CA LEU A 118 -8.50 37.78 -31.09
C LEU A 118 -8.13 37.07 -32.39
N LYS A 119 -8.47 35.80 -32.59
CA LYS A 119 -8.23 35.11 -33.86
C LYS A 119 -9.04 35.70 -35.03
N HIS A 120 -10.22 36.24 -34.76
CA HIS A 120 -11.04 36.87 -35.78
C HIS A 120 -10.58 38.31 -36.09
N ASP A 121 -10.15 39.10 -35.09
CA ASP A 121 -9.69 40.45 -35.27
C ASP A 121 -8.47 40.73 -34.33
N PRO A 122 -7.27 40.31 -34.74
CA PRO A 122 -6.10 40.37 -33.87
C PRO A 122 -5.50 41.75 -33.72
N LEU A 123 -5.91 42.70 -34.58
CA LEU A 123 -5.33 44.02 -34.59
C LEU A 123 -6.07 44.99 -33.64
N PRO A 124 -5.36 45.80 -32.85
CA PRO A 124 -5.96 46.87 -32.05
C PRO A 124 -6.80 47.84 -32.90
N ALA A 125 -7.83 48.42 -32.27
CA ALA A 125 -8.78 49.31 -32.95
C ALA A 125 -8.14 50.46 -33.72
N GLU A 126 -6.98 50.95 -33.27
CA GLU A 126 -6.19 52.00 -33.91
C GLU A 126 -5.70 51.64 -35.31
N TYR A 127 -5.55 50.35 -35.63
CA TYR A 127 -5.12 49.89 -36.97
C TYR A 127 -6.29 49.54 -37.90
N ARG A 128 -7.54 49.62 -37.47
CA ARG A 128 -8.73 49.38 -38.30
C ARG A 128 -8.85 50.43 -39.43
N HIS A 129 -8.38 51.65 -39.18
CA HIS A 129 -8.35 52.68 -40.19
C HIS A 129 -7.50 52.30 -41.42
N THR A 130 -6.41 51.56 -41.23
CA THR A 130 -5.57 51.10 -42.37
C THR A 130 -6.33 50.12 -43.26
N LYS A 131 -7.19 49.26 -42.74
CA LYS A 131 -8.04 48.41 -43.56
C LYS A 131 -9.07 49.16 -44.35
N ILE A 132 -9.72 50.16 -43.73
CA ILE A 132 -10.70 50.99 -44.39
C ILE A 132 -10.00 51.84 -45.53
N ALA A 133 -8.85 52.45 -45.27
CA ALA A 133 -8.06 53.18 -46.24
C ALA A 133 -7.63 52.28 -47.42
N LEU A 134 -7.31 51.02 -47.18
CA LEU A 134 -7.00 50.06 -48.24
C LEU A 134 -8.19 49.79 -49.15
N GLU A 135 -9.38 49.55 -48.58
CA GLU A 135 -10.59 49.36 -49.39
C GLU A 135 -10.99 50.59 -50.18
N GLU A 136 -10.89 51.76 -49.55
CA GLU A 136 -11.09 53.03 -50.27
C GLU A 136 -10.12 53.20 -51.43
N SER A 137 -8.84 52.91 -51.27
CA SER A 137 -7.83 52.96 -52.29
C SER A 137 -8.10 51.99 -53.45
N ARG A 138 -8.58 50.79 -53.13
CA ARG A 138 -9.01 49.80 -54.14
C ARG A 138 -10.17 50.31 -55.01
N LEU A 139 -11.18 50.87 -54.35
CA LEU A 139 -12.33 51.44 -55.03
C LEU A 139 -11.90 52.64 -55.93
N ARG A 140 -10.99 53.48 -55.40
CA ARG A 140 -10.46 54.64 -56.16
C ARG A 140 -9.67 54.19 -57.38
N LEU A 141 -8.84 53.15 -57.25
CA LEU A 141 -8.12 52.59 -58.41
C LEU A 141 -9.09 51.99 -59.43
N ALA A 142 -10.11 51.22 -58.99
CA ALA A 142 -11.10 50.65 -59.88
C ALA A 142 -11.88 51.76 -60.71
N SER A 143 -12.28 52.83 -60.01
CA SER A 143 -12.93 53.98 -60.69
C SER A 143 -12.02 54.65 -61.73
N SER A 144 -10.77 54.96 -61.34
CA SER A 144 -9.83 55.56 -62.27
C SER A 144 -9.44 54.66 -63.44
N GLN A 145 -9.40 53.36 -63.26
CA GLN A 145 -9.20 52.38 -64.34
C GLN A 145 -10.39 52.39 -65.31
N GLY A 146 -11.63 52.41 -64.82
CA GLY A 146 -12.84 52.47 -65.63
C GLY A 146 -12.90 53.73 -66.47
N GLU A 147 -12.56 54.89 -65.84
CA GLU A 147 -12.45 56.17 -66.56
C GLU A 147 -11.37 56.14 -67.67
N PHE A 148 -10.19 55.61 -67.30
CA PHE A 148 -9.08 55.52 -68.29
C PHE A 148 -9.45 54.68 -69.50
N GLU A 149 -10.12 53.51 -69.34
CA GLU A 149 -10.58 52.73 -70.48
C GLU A 149 -11.61 53.49 -71.35
N ALA A 150 -12.50 54.24 -70.75
CA ALA A 150 -13.43 55.10 -71.47
C ALA A 150 -12.67 56.16 -72.26
N TYR A 151 -11.70 56.87 -71.67
CA TYR A 151 -10.85 57.85 -72.35
C TYR A 151 -9.98 57.19 -73.43
N ARG A 152 -9.49 55.99 -73.22
CA ARG A 152 -8.75 55.23 -74.22
C ARG A 152 -9.59 54.97 -75.50
N ALA A 153 -10.83 54.54 -75.34
CA ALA A 153 -11.77 54.36 -76.46
C ALA A 153 -12.08 55.64 -77.17
N LEU A 154 -12.17 56.80 -76.46
CA LEU A 154 -12.36 58.11 -77.04
C LEU A 154 -11.13 58.59 -77.81
N ARG A 155 -9.92 58.33 -77.33
CA ARG A 155 -8.65 58.66 -78.01
C ARG A 155 -8.52 57.88 -79.33
N GLU A 156 -8.84 56.58 -79.34
CA GLU A 156 -8.81 55.79 -80.58
C GLU A 156 -9.74 56.29 -81.65
N ARG A 157 -10.81 57.03 -81.26
CA ARG A 157 -11.73 57.69 -82.14
C ARG A 157 -11.30 59.14 -82.54
N GLY A 158 -10.15 59.59 -81.99
CA GLY A 158 -9.65 60.94 -82.32
C GLY A 158 -10.40 62.08 -81.64
N VAL A 159 -11.17 61.83 -80.56
CA VAL A 159 -12.08 62.79 -79.92
C VAL A 159 -11.42 63.62 -78.81
N ILE A 160 -10.32 63.12 -78.22
CA ILE A 160 -9.65 63.75 -77.06
C ILE A 160 -8.20 64.14 -77.37
N ALA A 161 -7.69 65.15 -76.63
CA ALA A 161 -6.31 65.57 -76.70
C ALA A 161 -5.35 64.59 -76.01
N GLU A 162 -4.14 64.45 -76.57
CA GLU A 162 -3.10 63.55 -75.98
C GLU A 162 -2.76 63.94 -74.54
N LEU A 163 -2.82 65.20 -74.18
CA LEU A 163 -2.54 65.67 -72.82
C LEU A 163 -3.57 65.16 -71.79
N ASP A 164 -4.87 65.16 -72.20
CA ASP A 164 -5.93 64.68 -71.33
C ASP A 164 -5.83 63.14 -71.11
N PHE A 165 -5.51 62.37 -72.13
CA PHE A 165 -5.27 60.97 -72.06
C PHE A 165 -4.11 60.63 -71.08
N LYS A 166 -2.96 61.37 -71.26
CA LYS A 166 -1.82 61.22 -70.35
C LYS A 166 -2.13 61.56 -68.88
N ARG A 167 -3.04 62.54 -68.68
CA ARG A 167 -3.46 62.88 -67.31
C ARG A 167 -4.17 61.73 -66.63
N HIS A 168 -5.09 61.04 -67.28
CA HIS A 168 -5.79 59.87 -66.74
C HIS A 168 -4.85 58.67 -66.61
N GLU A 169 -3.90 58.47 -67.53
CA GLU A 169 -2.85 57.44 -67.39
C GLU A 169 -2.01 57.67 -66.13
N MET A 170 -1.59 58.88 -65.84
CA MET A 170 -0.84 59.23 -64.64
C MET A 170 -1.68 59.07 -63.36
N GLU A 171 -2.98 59.35 -63.42
CA GLU A 171 -3.89 59.17 -62.29
C GLU A 171 -4.06 57.74 -61.95
N VAL A 172 -4.24 56.81 -62.88
CA VAL A 172 -4.25 55.37 -62.66
C VAL A 172 -2.94 54.88 -62.06
N ALA A 173 -1.78 55.32 -62.59
CA ALA A 173 -0.47 54.99 -62.10
C ALA A 173 -0.26 55.45 -60.66
N ARG A 174 -0.72 56.65 -60.31
CA ARG A 174 -0.66 57.20 -58.96
C ARG A 174 -1.53 56.39 -57.98
N ASN A 175 -2.79 56.11 -58.33
CA ASN A 175 -3.71 55.35 -57.50
C ASN A 175 -3.22 53.89 -57.28
N LYS A 176 -2.58 53.35 -58.33
CA LYS A 176 -1.95 51.98 -58.20
C LYS A 176 -0.78 51.98 -57.20
N MET A 177 0.11 52.98 -57.28
CA MET A 177 1.23 53.11 -56.33
C MET A 177 0.76 53.33 -54.90
N GLU A 178 -0.33 54.14 -54.71
CA GLU A 178 -0.92 54.35 -53.38
C GLU A 178 -1.50 53.05 -52.80
N LEU A 179 -2.20 52.27 -53.64
CA LEU A 179 -2.72 50.97 -53.26
C LEU A 179 -1.59 50.00 -52.85
N GLU A 180 -0.55 49.87 -53.69
CA GLU A 180 0.59 48.97 -53.40
C GLU A 180 1.29 49.33 -52.07
N LYS A 181 1.42 50.63 -51.77
CA LYS A 181 1.97 51.11 -50.51
C LYS A 181 1.10 50.71 -49.33
N LEU A 182 -0.22 50.92 -49.39
CA LEU A 182 -1.16 50.57 -48.36
C LEU A 182 -1.25 49.03 -48.15
N GLU A 183 -1.17 48.28 -49.26
CA GLU A 183 -1.10 46.80 -49.17
C GLU A 183 0.16 46.32 -48.46
N ALA A 184 1.33 46.88 -48.76
CA ALA A 184 2.59 46.58 -48.14
C ALA A 184 2.58 46.89 -46.59
N ASP A 185 2.03 48.07 -46.24
CA ASP A 185 1.92 48.50 -44.85
C ASP A 185 0.92 47.61 -44.07
N TYR A 186 -0.22 47.28 -44.68
CA TYR A 186 -1.20 46.36 -44.09
C TYR A 186 -0.61 44.94 -43.88
N ALA A 187 0.13 44.43 -44.88
CA ALA A 187 0.78 43.13 -44.77
C ALA A 187 1.81 43.06 -43.62
N LYS A 188 2.61 44.13 -43.41
CA LYS A 188 3.54 44.24 -42.29
C LYS A 188 2.81 44.23 -40.94
N LEU A 189 1.69 44.94 -40.81
CA LEU A 189 0.90 44.99 -39.59
C LEU A 189 0.26 43.63 -39.28
N THR A 190 -0.35 43.00 -40.30
CA THR A 190 -1.04 41.70 -40.09
C THR A 190 -0.07 40.56 -39.85
N GLY A 191 1.05 40.48 -40.58
CA GLY A 191 2.01 39.37 -40.44
C GLY A 191 2.89 39.47 -39.18
N GLY A 192 3.33 40.66 -38.78
CA GLY A 192 4.27 40.81 -37.65
C GLY A 192 3.60 41.09 -36.30
N LEU A 193 2.62 41.98 -36.25
CA LEU A 193 1.98 42.41 -35.01
C LEU A 193 0.88 41.41 -34.56
N ALA A 194 0.06 40.98 -35.52
CA ALA A 194 -1.02 40.02 -35.23
C ALA A 194 -0.47 38.70 -34.66
N GLU A 195 0.58 38.14 -35.28
CA GLU A 195 1.25 36.94 -34.76
C GLU A 195 1.76 37.10 -33.34
N LYS A 196 2.39 38.24 -33.02
CA LYS A 196 2.90 38.52 -31.66
C LYS A 196 1.78 38.62 -30.63
N ILE A 197 0.64 39.22 -30.98
CA ILE A 197 -0.52 39.35 -30.10
C ILE A 197 -1.10 37.94 -29.80
N LEU A 198 -1.29 37.12 -30.83
CA LEU A 198 -1.80 35.75 -30.69
C LEU A 198 -0.84 34.88 -29.87
N ALA A 199 0.46 34.92 -30.20
CA ALA A 199 1.48 34.18 -29.47
C ALA A 199 1.54 34.56 -27.98
N ARG A 200 1.34 35.84 -27.66
CA ARG A 200 1.26 36.30 -26.27
C ARG A 200 0.04 35.74 -25.56
N ALA A 201 -1.13 35.79 -26.18
CA ALA A 201 -2.36 35.23 -25.59
C ALA A 201 -2.26 33.71 -25.37
N GLU A 202 -1.67 33.00 -26.32
CA GLU A 202 -1.38 31.55 -26.15
C GLU A 202 -0.38 31.29 -25.04
N ALA A 203 0.65 32.10 -24.89
CA ALA A 203 1.62 31.98 -23.80
C ALA A 203 0.97 32.23 -22.43
N GLU A 204 0.04 33.19 -22.31
CA GLU A 204 -0.74 33.43 -21.09
C GLU A 204 -1.60 32.20 -20.71
N ILE A 205 -2.28 31.60 -21.70
CA ILE A 205 -3.04 30.36 -21.49
C ILE A 205 -2.13 29.21 -21.06
N ASN A 206 -0.97 29.05 -21.68
CA ASN A 206 -0.01 28.01 -21.31
C ASN A 206 0.55 28.21 -19.89
N LEU A 207 0.79 29.45 -19.47
CA LEU A 207 1.18 29.76 -18.11
C LEU A 207 0.11 29.31 -17.09
N LEU A 208 -1.18 29.57 -17.39
CA LEU A 208 -2.28 29.13 -16.54
C LEU A 208 -2.36 27.59 -16.48
N LYS A 209 -2.18 26.88 -17.60
CA LYS A 209 -2.12 25.42 -17.62
C LYS A 209 -1.00 24.89 -16.72
N VAL A 210 0.18 25.48 -16.74
CA VAL A 210 1.31 25.09 -15.86
C VAL A 210 0.98 25.33 -14.39
N ARG A 211 0.34 26.47 -14.06
CA ARG A 211 -0.10 26.77 -12.70
C ARG A 211 -1.14 25.77 -12.19
N ILE A 212 -2.11 25.43 -13.04
CA ILE A 212 -3.13 24.41 -12.72
C ILE A 212 -2.47 23.07 -12.45
N ALA A 213 -1.55 22.63 -13.32
CA ALA A 213 -0.82 21.37 -13.14
C ALA A 213 -0.03 21.36 -11.82
N GLY A 214 0.64 22.45 -11.46
CA GLY A 214 1.34 22.58 -10.17
C GLY A 214 0.39 22.45 -8.96
N LYS A 215 -0.79 23.07 -9.04
CA LYS A 215 -1.81 22.95 -7.99
C LYS A 215 -2.43 21.55 -7.92
N GLN A 216 -2.54 20.85 -9.04
CA GLN A 216 -3.00 19.45 -9.06
C GLN A 216 -2.00 18.50 -8.39
N GLU A 217 -0.69 18.73 -8.57
CA GLU A 217 0.33 17.96 -7.85
C GLU A 217 0.30 18.24 -6.33
N GLU A 218 0.12 19.50 -5.94
CA GLU A 218 -0.08 19.88 -4.54
C GLU A 218 -1.30 19.15 -3.93
N LEU A 219 -2.42 19.12 -4.66
CA LEU A 219 -3.63 18.40 -4.26
C LEU A 219 -3.37 16.90 -4.06
N ARG A 220 -2.69 16.25 -5.01
CA ARG A 220 -2.32 14.83 -4.90
C ARG A 220 -1.46 14.54 -3.68
N ALA A 221 -0.49 15.42 -3.38
CA ALA A 221 0.35 15.28 -2.20
C ALA A 221 -0.45 15.38 -0.89
N LEU A 222 -1.41 16.31 -0.83
CA LEU A 222 -2.31 16.46 0.32
C LEU A 222 -3.24 15.26 0.47
N GLU A 223 -3.82 14.75 -0.63
CA GLU A 223 -4.68 13.56 -0.63
C GLU A 223 -3.90 12.29 -0.25
N HIS A 224 -2.61 12.21 -0.60
CA HIS A 224 -1.76 11.13 -0.14
C HIS A 224 -1.55 11.19 1.38
N ARG A 225 -1.26 12.38 1.92
CA ARG A 225 -1.14 12.57 3.37
C ARG A 225 -2.45 12.26 4.10
N LEU A 226 -3.59 12.60 3.51
CA LEU A 226 -4.90 12.34 4.10
C LEU A 226 -5.16 10.83 4.32
N ARG A 227 -4.59 9.96 3.49
CA ARG A 227 -4.68 8.50 3.67
C ARG A 227 -3.99 8.02 4.95
N GLU A 228 -2.97 8.73 5.44
CA GLU A 228 -2.27 8.39 6.67
C GLU A 228 -3.11 8.61 7.93
N TYR A 229 -4.24 9.33 7.81
CA TYR A 229 -5.19 9.60 8.89
C TYR A 229 -6.29 8.53 8.99
N ARG A 230 -6.33 7.57 8.04
CA ARG A 230 -7.33 6.49 8.05
C ARG A 230 -6.64 5.14 8.11
N PHE A 231 -6.97 4.36 9.11
CA PHE A 231 -6.44 3.02 9.32
C PHE A 231 -7.41 2.00 8.78
N LEU A 232 -7.05 1.40 7.64
CA LEU A 232 -7.86 0.39 6.96
C LEU A 232 -7.30 -1.00 7.27
N ALA A 233 -8.21 -1.99 7.38
CA ALA A 233 -7.82 -3.38 7.51
C ALA A 233 -7.07 -3.83 6.23
N PRO A 234 -5.83 -4.33 6.35
CA PRO A 234 -5.05 -4.75 5.17
C PRO A 234 -5.61 -6.01 4.52
N GLU A 235 -6.24 -6.88 5.30
CA GLU A 235 -6.83 -8.15 4.90
C GLU A 235 -8.05 -8.47 5.78
N ASP A 236 -8.77 -9.55 5.45
CA ASP A 236 -9.81 -10.07 6.36
C ASP A 236 -9.15 -10.58 7.64
N GLY A 237 -9.70 -10.23 8.80
CA GLY A 237 -9.09 -10.65 10.06
C GLY A 237 -9.84 -10.17 11.29
N VAL A 238 -9.15 -10.17 12.43
CA VAL A 238 -9.69 -9.82 13.74
C VAL A 238 -8.82 -8.76 14.39
N ILE A 239 -9.45 -7.77 15.00
CA ILE A 239 -8.77 -6.78 15.83
C ILE A 239 -8.35 -7.48 17.15
N SER A 240 -7.06 -7.60 17.35
CA SER A 240 -6.53 -8.24 18.56
C SER A 240 -6.62 -7.33 19.77
N TYR A 241 -6.25 -6.05 19.59
CA TYR A 241 -6.22 -5.06 20.65
C TYR A 241 -6.13 -3.63 20.13
N ILE A 242 -6.83 -2.70 20.78
CA ILE A 242 -6.77 -1.26 20.51
C ILE A 242 -6.25 -0.57 21.79
N PRO A 243 -4.95 -0.22 21.86
CA PRO A 243 -4.33 0.36 23.07
C PRO A 243 -4.76 1.81 23.34
N THR A 244 -5.50 2.43 22.42
CA THR A 244 -5.82 3.86 22.45
C THR A 244 -7.32 4.11 22.67
N LYS A 245 -7.67 5.32 23.11
CA LYS A 245 -9.06 5.72 23.36
C LYS A 245 -9.45 6.90 22.48
N LEU A 246 -10.74 7.03 22.22
CA LEU A 246 -11.31 8.18 21.53
C LEU A 246 -10.83 9.51 22.15
N GLY A 247 -10.43 10.46 21.33
CA GLY A 247 -9.97 11.78 21.76
C GLY A 247 -8.53 11.83 22.28
N THR A 248 -7.83 10.70 22.40
CA THR A 248 -6.42 10.66 22.79
C THR A 248 -5.56 11.27 21.70
N TYR A 249 -4.52 12.00 22.10
CA TYR A 249 -3.48 12.50 21.22
C TYR A 249 -2.44 11.40 20.98
N VAL A 250 -2.07 11.16 19.72
CA VAL A 250 -1.12 10.13 19.34
C VAL A 250 0.08 10.71 18.63
N GLU A 251 1.23 10.07 18.79
CA GLU A 251 2.51 10.48 18.22
C GLU A 251 2.96 9.49 17.12
N PRO A 252 3.85 9.91 16.20
CA PRO A 252 4.44 9.01 15.23
C PRO A 252 5.15 7.83 15.91
N GLY A 253 4.91 6.62 15.39
CA GLY A 253 5.45 5.37 15.95
C GLY A 253 4.59 4.74 17.05
N GLN A 254 3.58 5.42 17.57
CA GLN A 254 2.67 4.87 18.57
C GLN A 254 1.74 3.83 17.95
N SER A 255 1.64 2.66 18.59
CA SER A 255 0.71 1.59 18.19
C SER A 255 -0.73 2.03 18.42
N LEU A 256 -1.58 1.87 17.39
CA LEU A 256 -2.99 2.24 17.41
C LEU A 256 -3.90 1.02 17.37
N ILE A 257 -3.54 0.02 16.58
CA ILE A 257 -4.34 -1.20 16.40
C ILE A 257 -3.39 -2.37 16.21
N GLN A 258 -3.59 -3.42 16.98
CA GLN A 258 -3.00 -4.74 16.73
C GLN A 258 -4.03 -5.59 16.01
N PHE A 259 -3.70 -6.03 14.80
CA PHE A 259 -4.60 -6.71 13.90
C PHE A 259 -4.04 -8.07 13.50
N ALA A 260 -4.85 -9.14 13.63
CA ALA A 260 -4.51 -10.49 13.21
C ALA A 260 -5.21 -10.82 11.90
N ALA A 261 -4.44 -10.98 10.83
CA ALA A 261 -4.97 -11.30 9.50
C ALA A 261 -5.31 -12.80 9.37
N GLY A 262 -6.40 -13.06 8.66
CA GLY A 262 -6.88 -14.42 8.41
C GLY A 262 -7.51 -15.07 9.63
N ARG A 263 -7.84 -16.36 9.47
CA ARG A 263 -8.36 -17.21 10.55
C ARG A 263 -7.32 -18.17 11.12
N GLU A 264 -6.18 -18.26 10.46
CA GLU A 264 -5.12 -19.16 10.86
C GLU A 264 -4.45 -18.71 12.15
N ARG A 265 -4.19 -19.65 13.04
CA ARG A 265 -3.57 -19.42 14.34
C ARG A 265 -2.17 -20.01 14.38
N LYS A 266 -1.27 -19.35 15.09
CA LYS A 266 0.01 -19.90 15.53
C LYS A 266 0.02 -19.92 17.04
N PHE A 267 0.71 -20.90 17.58
CA PHE A 267 1.02 -20.99 19.01
C PHE A 267 2.51 -20.71 19.18
N ILE A 268 2.88 -19.76 20.01
CA ILE A 268 4.27 -19.46 20.30
C ILE A 268 4.60 -20.13 21.64
N ALA A 269 5.36 -21.23 21.58
CA ALA A 269 5.81 -21.95 22.76
C ALA A 269 7.21 -21.48 23.17
N TYR A 270 7.42 -21.26 24.45
CA TYR A 270 8.71 -20.91 25.03
C TYR A 270 9.34 -22.18 25.61
N ILE A 271 10.38 -22.67 24.94
CA ILE A 271 11.08 -23.90 25.27
C ILE A 271 12.38 -23.55 25.99
N ASP A 272 12.67 -24.32 27.06
CA ASP A 272 13.92 -24.19 27.82
C ASP A 272 15.14 -24.50 26.94
N GLU A 273 16.24 -23.78 27.17
CA GLU A 273 17.51 -23.92 26.41
C GLU A 273 18.01 -25.38 26.43
N VAL A 274 17.75 -26.14 27.52
CA VAL A 274 18.18 -27.54 27.65
C VAL A 274 17.43 -28.48 26.70
N GLU A 275 16.22 -28.12 26.25
CA GLU A 275 15.39 -28.97 25.41
C GLU A 275 15.36 -28.56 23.94
N ILE A 276 15.76 -27.32 23.63
CA ILE A 276 15.61 -26.75 22.26
C ILE A 276 16.37 -27.56 21.20
N PHE A 277 17.53 -28.16 21.56
CA PHE A 277 18.34 -28.92 20.61
C PHE A 277 17.66 -30.22 20.11
N LYS A 278 16.56 -30.63 20.73
CA LYS A 278 15.76 -31.80 20.33
C LYS A 278 14.68 -31.43 19.30
N ILE A 279 14.41 -30.17 19.11
CA ILE A 279 13.29 -29.70 18.30
C ILE A 279 13.77 -29.42 16.88
N GLU A 280 12.99 -29.89 15.92
CA GLU A 280 13.22 -29.67 14.48
C GLU A 280 11.91 -29.16 13.83
N GLU A 281 12.05 -28.43 12.72
CA GLU A 281 10.90 -27.99 11.92
C GLU A 281 10.12 -29.20 11.38
N GLY A 282 8.81 -29.06 11.27
CA GLY A 282 7.90 -30.12 10.81
C GLY A 282 7.50 -31.14 11.89
N GLN A 283 8.02 -31.04 13.11
CA GLN A 283 7.62 -31.97 14.19
C GLN A 283 6.17 -31.74 14.60
N PRO A 284 5.40 -32.86 14.87
CA PRO A 284 4.03 -32.73 15.30
C PRO A 284 3.95 -32.29 16.77
N VAL A 285 2.97 -31.42 17.02
CA VAL A 285 2.75 -30.78 18.32
C VAL A 285 1.33 -31.05 18.81
N ARG A 286 1.19 -31.34 20.08
CA ARG A 286 -0.09 -31.38 20.80
C ARG A 286 -0.16 -30.17 21.73
N ILE A 287 -1.18 -29.32 21.51
CA ILE A 287 -1.38 -28.10 22.29
C ILE A 287 -2.58 -28.30 23.22
N SER A 288 -2.38 -28.06 24.50
CA SER A 288 -3.46 -27.94 25.46
C SER A 288 -3.75 -26.48 25.75
N SER A 289 -4.97 -26.03 25.50
CA SER A 289 -5.38 -24.66 25.79
C SER A 289 -5.84 -24.53 27.24
N SER A 290 -5.44 -23.45 27.91
CA SER A 290 -5.99 -23.15 29.25
C SER A 290 -7.47 -22.73 29.20
N GLN A 291 -7.98 -22.42 28.00
CA GLN A 291 -9.36 -22.01 27.75
C GLN A 291 -10.33 -23.19 27.69
N TYR A 292 -9.86 -24.37 27.25
CA TYR A 292 -10.68 -25.57 27.03
C TYR A 292 -10.17 -26.75 27.81
N SER A 293 -11.10 -27.53 28.38
CA SER A 293 -10.78 -28.77 29.09
C SER A 293 -10.27 -29.84 28.11
N ILE A 294 -9.10 -30.41 28.40
CA ILE A 294 -8.52 -31.52 27.61
C ILE A 294 -9.47 -32.73 27.56
N TYR A 295 -10.21 -32.96 28.64
CA TYR A 295 -11.12 -34.12 28.76
C TYR A 295 -12.34 -33.98 27.85
N GLU A 296 -12.75 -32.76 27.54
CA GLU A 296 -13.94 -32.47 26.75
C GLU A 296 -13.62 -32.24 25.29
N TYR A 297 -12.53 -31.50 25.00
CA TYR A 297 -12.18 -31.04 23.66
C TYR A 297 -10.91 -31.68 23.08
N GLY A 298 -10.14 -32.40 23.89
CA GLY A 298 -8.89 -33.03 23.50
C GLY A 298 -7.74 -32.03 23.33
N TYR A 299 -6.74 -32.44 22.55
CA TYR A 299 -5.62 -31.60 22.17
C TYR A 299 -5.87 -30.93 20.80
N PHE A 300 -5.40 -29.73 20.69
CA PHE A 300 -5.27 -29.05 19.41
C PHE A 300 -4.01 -29.59 18.73
N ALA A 301 -4.09 -29.89 17.43
CA ALA A 301 -2.94 -30.36 16.68
C ALA A 301 -2.19 -29.18 16.05
N GLY A 302 -0.88 -29.29 16.03
CA GLY A 302 -0.02 -28.29 15.38
C GLY A 302 1.25 -28.93 14.81
N GLU A 303 2.02 -28.12 14.13
CA GLU A 303 3.30 -28.48 13.52
C GLU A 303 4.29 -27.34 13.74
N VAL A 304 5.54 -27.67 14.09
CA VAL A 304 6.62 -26.69 14.26
C VAL A 304 6.91 -26.05 12.92
N MET A 305 6.75 -24.72 12.82
CA MET A 305 7.06 -23.93 11.61
C MET A 305 8.52 -23.55 11.55
N TYR A 306 9.01 -22.95 12.63
CA TYR A 306 10.40 -22.53 12.77
C TYR A 306 10.72 -22.27 14.26
N ILE A 307 12.01 -22.22 14.54
CA ILE A 307 12.58 -21.99 15.87
C ILE A 307 13.32 -20.66 15.82
N SER A 308 13.06 -19.76 16.77
CA SER A 308 13.80 -18.50 16.86
C SER A 308 15.25 -18.76 17.26
N GLU A 309 16.18 -18.18 16.52
CA GLU A 309 17.61 -18.22 16.90
C GLU A 309 17.92 -17.29 18.08
N LEU A 310 17.05 -16.31 18.36
CA LEU A 310 17.23 -15.36 19.44
C LEU A 310 16.47 -15.81 20.69
N PRO A 311 17.19 -16.11 21.78
CA PRO A 311 16.55 -16.45 23.04
C PRO A 311 15.88 -15.24 23.68
N GLN A 312 14.92 -15.53 24.54
CA GLN A 312 14.27 -14.54 25.41
C GLN A 312 14.49 -14.91 26.88
N GLU A 313 14.95 -13.96 27.66
CA GLU A 313 15.06 -14.12 29.10
C GLU A 313 13.70 -13.82 29.75
N ARG A 314 13.20 -14.79 30.54
CA ARG A 314 11.97 -14.65 31.33
C ARG A 314 12.21 -15.18 32.75
N ALA A 315 11.98 -14.36 33.73
CA ALA A 315 12.16 -14.72 35.15
C ALA A 315 13.55 -15.36 35.47
N GLY A 316 14.62 -14.83 34.85
CA GLY A 316 16.00 -15.30 35.08
C GLY A 316 16.34 -16.63 34.41
N ARG A 317 15.53 -17.09 33.45
CA ARG A 317 15.79 -18.27 32.63
C ARG A 317 15.73 -17.95 31.15
N VAL A 318 16.50 -18.68 30.37
CA VAL A 318 16.60 -18.51 28.91
C VAL A 318 15.63 -19.47 28.24
N TYR A 319 14.80 -18.90 27.35
CA TYR A 319 13.83 -19.67 26.58
C TYR A 319 13.98 -19.32 25.11
N TYR A 320 13.76 -20.30 24.25
CA TYR A 320 13.68 -20.12 22.81
C TYR A 320 12.23 -20.14 22.35
N PRO A 321 11.75 -19.09 21.65
CA PRO A 321 10.43 -19.10 21.03
C PRO A 321 10.36 -20.11 19.89
N VAL A 322 9.44 -21.06 19.96
CA VAL A 322 9.13 -22.02 18.91
C VAL A 322 7.76 -21.67 18.34
N PHE A 323 7.70 -21.41 17.05
CA PHE A 323 6.49 -21.02 16.34
C PHE A 323 5.81 -22.25 15.75
N ILE A 324 4.57 -22.49 16.17
CA ILE A 324 3.81 -23.69 15.87
C ILE A 324 2.57 -23.26 15.10
N ARG A 325 2.36 -23.79 13.90
CA ARG A 325 1.11 -23.62 13.16
C ARG A 325 0.06 -24.53 13.77
N VAL A 326 -1.10 -24.00 14.11
CA VAL A 326 -2.24 -24.81 14.54
C VAL A 326 -2.91 -25.39 13.29
N THR A 327 -2.95 -26.72 13.19
CA THR A 327 -3.46 -27.42 12.00
C THR A 327 -4.89 -27.92 12.18
N ASN A 328 -5.30 -28.17 13.42
CA ASN A 328 -6.65 -28.60 13.74
C ASN A 328 -7.15 -27.87 14.99
N GLU A 329 -8.24 -27.13 14.84
CA GLU A 329 -8.94 -26.41 15.91
C GLU A 329 -10.34 -27.01 16.10
N PRO A 330 -10.53 -27.94 17.03
CA PRO A 330 -11.87 -28.46 17.37
C PRO A 330 -12.83 -27.36 17.82
N GLN A 331 -12.31 -26.31 18.44
CA GLN A 331 -12.99 -25.08 18.83
C GLN A 331 -12.09 -23.88 18.55
N PRO A 332 -12.63 -22.71 18.17
CA PRO A 332 -11.83 -21.54 17.84
C PRO A 332 -11.05 -21.04 19.06
N LEU A 333 -9.72 -21.06 18.96
CA LEU A 333 -8.82 -20.52 19.97
C LEU A 333 -8.87 -19.00 19.97
N ARG A 334 -9.08 -18.37 21.11
CA ARG A 334 -9.02 -16.90 21.22
C ARG A 334 -7.56 -16.43 21.18
N LEU A 335 -7.34 -15.32 20.46
CA LEU A 335 -6.04 -14.68 20.45
C LEU A 335 -5.65 -14.23 21.87
N GLY A 336 -4.37 -14.42 22.22
CA GLY A 336 -3.85 -14.14 23.56
C GLY A 336 -4.12 -15.25 24.60
N SER A 337 -4.90 -16.30 24.25
CA SER A 337 -5.10 -17.40 25.19
C SER A 337 -3.80 -18.17 25.44
N SER A 338 -3.56 -18.56 26.70
CA SER A 338 -2.40 -19.33 27.12
C SER A 338 -2.62 -20.82 26.95
N GLY A 339 -1.53 -21.59 26.92
CA GLY A 339 -1.56 -23.02 26.80
C GLY A 339 -0.18 -23.67 27.01
N GLU A 340 -0.14 -24.99 26.84
CA GLU A 340 1.07 -25.79 26.87
C GLU A 340 1.18 -26.59 25.57
N ALA A 341 2.32 -26.48 24.92
CA ALA A 341 2.65 -27.27 23.72
C ALA A 341 3.55 -28.45 24.13
N ARG A 342 3.24 -29.64 23.62
CA ARG A 342 4.04 -30.83 23.71
C ARG A 342 4.52 -31.23 22.35
N ILE A 343 5.79 -31.01 22.09
CA ILE A 343 6.45 -31.26 20.81
C ILE A 343 7.03 -32.65 20.85
N SER A 344 6.67 -33.52 19.91
CA SER A 344 7.19 -34.89 19.83
C SER A 344 8.59 -34.83 19.22
N THR A 345 9.61 -35.08 20.06
CA THR A 345 11.02 -34.98 19.64
C THR A 345 11.60 -36.31 19.18
N GLY A 346 10.86 -37.42 19.26
CA GLY A 346 11.25 -38.71 18.77
C GLY A 346 10.79 -39.87 19.68
N ARG A 347 11.23 -41.06 19.32
CA ARG A 347 11.02 -42.29 20.14
C ARG A 347 12.37 -42.72 20.67
N ASP A 348 12.61 -42.47 21.94
CA ASP A 348 13.77 -43.06 22.62
C ASP A 348 13.42 -44.36 23.29
N ARG A 349 14.32 -45.37 23.16
CA ARG A 349 14.16 -46.64 23.88
C ARG A 349 14.41 -46.39 25.36
N ILE A 350 13.57 -46.97 26.22
CA ILE A 350 13.63 -46.80 27.69
C ILE A 350 15.05 -47.05 28.24
N ILE A 351 15.78 -48.00 27.65
CA ILE A 351 17.15 -48.31 28.06
C ILE A 351 18.14 -47.17 27.88
N ARG A 352 17.97 -46.32 26.84
CA ARG A 352 18.83 -45.13 26.61
C ARG A 352 18.58 -44.04 27.63
N THR A 353 17.32 -43.86 28.04
CA THR A 353 16.94 -42.91 29.08
C THR A 353 17.51 -43.32 30.44
N ILE A 354 17.49 -44.63 30.78
CA ILE A 354 18.03 -45.13 32.05
C ILE A 354 19.57 -45.06 32.09
N LEU A 355 20.26 -45.30 30.98
CA LEU A 355 21.73 -45.30 30.90
C LEU A 355 22.33 -43.92 30.66
N GLY A 356 21.52 -42.88 30.52
CA GLY A 356 21.98 -41.48 30.31
C GLY A 356 22.79 -41.25 29.02
N THR A 357 22.74 -42.21 28.07
CA THR A 357 23.51 -42.16 26.81
C THR A 357 22.67 -41.44 25.71
N ASN A 358 22.25 -40.21 25.97
CA ASN A 358 21.53 -39.40 24.98
C ASN A 358 22.56 -38.64 24.10
N LYS A 359 23.42 -39.38 23.36
CA LYS A 359 24.25 -38.75 22.31
C LYS A 359 23.54 -38.88 20.98
N LYS A 360 22.94 -37.78 20.54
CA LYS A 360 22.63 -37.58 19.12
C LYS A 360 23.92 -37.44 18.32
N ARG A 361 23.97 -38.13 17.19
CA ARG A 361 24.90 -37.84 16.08
C ARG A 361 24.41 -36.65 15.31
#